data_540b0963a11a197d33f588c2b51056c1
#
_entry.id   540b0963a11a197d33f588c2b51056c1
#
_cell.length_a   1.000
_cell.length_b   1.000
_cell.length_c   1.000
_cell.angle_alpha   90.00
_cell.angle_beta   90.00
_cell.angle_gamma   90.00
#
_symmetry.space_group_name_H-M   'P 1'
#
loop_
_entity.id
_entity.type
_entity.pdbx_description
1 polymer ?
#
loop_
_entity_poly.entity_id
_entity_poly.type
_entity_poly.pdbx_seq_one_letter_code
_entity_poly.pdbx_strand_id
1 'polypeptide(L)'
;MISNISITPIKNMLKSALNTHNFSFKSHTSTAIIGANGSGKSTLINTILGIREDYNVKAQNNNIPYHNNIIPQRKQLGVVSNLFNYPPGLSANDLFKFYQFFYKNCTLDLFEKNLLNKTYEHLSDGQKQHLKIDLALSHHPQLVITDEPETSLEQNALIKLSNLY
;
A
#
# COMPACT_ATOMS: atom_id res chain seq x y z
N MET A 1 -0.66 -14.26 -8.01
CA MET A 1 -1.43 -13.57 -6.94
C MET A 1 -0.81 -13.92 -5.60
N ILE A 2 -0.63 -12.94 -4.71
CA ILE A 2 -0.02 -13.17 -3.39
C ILE A 2 -1.06 -13.87 -2.53
N SER A 3 -0.78 -15.11 -2.09
CA SER A 3 -1.75 -15.93 -1.35
C SER A 3 -1.34 -16.20 0.09
N ASN A 4 -0.06 -16.29 0.37
CA ASN A 4 0.46 -16.57 1.71
C ASN A 4 1.65 -15.68 2.03
N ILE A 5 1.63 -15.06 3.21
CA ILE A 5 2.74 -14.26 3.73
C ILE A 5 3.20 -14.87 5.05
N SER A 6 4.47 -15.22 5.12
CA SER A 6 5.15 -15.67 6.34
C SER A 6 6.16 -14.63 6.79
N ILE A 7 6.10 -14.23 8.04
CA ILE A 7 6.99 -13.26 8.67
C ILE A 7 7.74 -13.94 9.78
N THR A 8 9.07 -13.85 9.76
CA THR A 8 9.95 -14.44 10.77
C THR A 8 10.94 -13.39 11.28
N PRO A 9 11.07 -13.19 12.60
CA PRO A 9 12.09 -12.31 13.14
C PRO A 9 13.51 -12.84 12.83
N ILE A 10 14.45 -11.93 12.59
CA ILE A 10 15.87 -12.27 12.42
C ILE A 10 16.46 -12.49 13.81
N LYS A 11 17.04 -13.65 14.06
CA LYS A 11 17.45 -14.18 15.38
C LYS A 11 18.37 -13.28 16.24
N ASN A 12 18.97 -12.23 15.70
CA ASN A 12 19.94 -11.39 16.41
C ASN A 12 19.45 -9.97 16.73
N MET A 13 18.18 -9.66 16.49
CA MET A 13 17.63 -8.35 16.84
C MET A 13 16.80 -8.42 18.12
N LEU A 14 17.33 -7.83 19.15
CA LEU A 14 16.89 -7.83 20.57
C LEU A 14 15.59 -7.09 20.85
N LYS A 15 14.55 -7.16 20.09
CA LYS A 15 13.16 -6.73 20.41
C LYS A 15 12.29 -6.82 19.15
N SER A 16 12.06 -8.01 18.66
CA SER A 16 11.02 -8.17 17.63
C SER A 16 9.64 -7.99 18.26
N ALA A 17 8.89 -6.99 17.82
CA ALA A 17 7.52 -6.76 18.29
C ALA A 17 6.56 -7.83 17.78
N LEU A 18 6.96 -8.61 16.78
CA LEU A 18 6.17 -9.70 16.20
C LEU A 18 6.91 -11.02 16.37
N ASN A 19 6.19 -12.04 16.82
CA ASN A 19 6.62 -13.43 16.72
C ASN A 19 6.49 -13.92 15.26
N THR A 20 6.87 -15.18 14.99
CA THR A 20 6.62 -15.80 13.69
C THR A 20 5.12 -15.84 13.42
N HIS A 21 4.70 -15.23 12.32
CA HIS A 21 3.31 -15.21 11.88
C HIS A 21 3.18 -15.70 10.45
N ASN A 22 2.13 -16.47 10.20
CA ASN A 22 1.74 -16.91 8.87
C ASN A 22 0.35 -16.39 8.58
N PHE A 23 0.22 -15.65 7.48
CA PHE A 23 -1.04 -15.13 7.02
C PHE A 23 -1.37 -15.78 5.68
N SER A 24 -2.63 -16.17 5.51
CA SER A 24 -3.12 -16.66 4.22
C SER A 24 -4.26 -15.77 3.76
N PHE A 25 -4.19 -15.35 2.51
CA PHE A 25 -5.19 -14.49 1.90
C PHE A 25 -5.83 -15.24 0.74
N LYS A 26 -7.15 -15.15 0.65
CA LYS A 26 -7.86 -15.65 -0.53
C LYS A 26 -7.81 -14.59 -1.62
N SER A 27 -7.74 -15.02 -2.86
CA SER A 27 -7.88 -14.14 -4.02
C SER A 27 -9.23 -13.42 -3.99
N HIS A 28 -9.24 -12.16 -4.43
CA HIS A 28 -10.46 -11.35 -4.51
C HIS A 28 -11.19 -11.21 -3.16
N THR A 29 -10.44 -11.07 -2.08
CA THR A 29 -11.02 -10.84 -0.74
C THR A 29 -10.36 -9.65 -0.08
N SER A 30 -11.14 -8.94 0.72
CA SER A 30 -10.63 -7.93 1.65
C SER A 30 -10.37 -8.57 3.01
N THR A 31 -9.24 -8.24 3.63
CA THR A 31 -8.85 -8.72 4.95
C THR A 31 -8.56 -7.53 5.86
N ALA A 32 -9.26 -7.43 6.99
CA ALA A 32 -9.01 -6.41 8.00
C ALA A 32 -8.08 -6.95 9.10
N ILE A 33 -7.07 -6.16 9.46
CA ILE A 33 -6.19 -6.43 10.61
C ILE A 33 -6.66 -5.54 11.76
N ILE A 34 -7.26 -6.15 12.77
CA ILE A 34 -7.85 -5.47 13.92
C ILE A 34 -7.00 -5.73 15.17
N GLY A 35 -6.84 -4.71 15.99
CA GLY A 35 -6.12 -4.82 17.26
C GLY A 35 -5.98 -3.47 17.95
N ALA A 36 -5.71 -3.50 19.26
CA ALA A 36 -5.51 -2.30 20.07
C ALA A 36 -4.32 -1.45 19.56
N ASN A 37 -4.24 -0.20 20.00
CA ASN A 37 -3.07 0.63 19.75
C ASN A 37 -1.83 -0.03 20.37
N GLY A 38 -0.71 -0.01 19.62
CA GLY A 38 0.51 -0.70 20.04
C GLY A 38 0.54 -2.22 19.82
N SER A 39 -0.51 -2.84 19.27
CA SER A 39 -0.55 -4.31 19.00
C SER A 39 0.36 -4.77 17.86
N GLY A 40 1.04 -3.86 17.16
CA GLY A 40 1.98 -4.19 16.09
C GLY A 40 1.39 -4.15 14.68
N LYS A 41 0.19 -3.61 14.46
CA LYS A 41 -0.43 -3.49 13.11
C LYS A 41 0.49 -2.78 12.13
N SER A 42 0.94 -1.57 12.45
CA SER A 42 1.86 -0.79 11.58
C SER A 42 3.23 -1.46 11.47
N THR A 43 3.70 -2.16 12.50
CA THR A 43 4.91 -2.99 12.44
C THR A 43 4.74 -4.09 11.40
N LEU A 44 3.60 -4.77 11.40
CA LEU A 44 3.26 -5.81 10.43
C LEU A 44 3.22 -5.25 9.00
N ILE A 45 2.53 -4.14 8.80
CA ILE A 45 2.44 -3.46 7.49
C ILE A 45 3.83 -3.07 6.99
N ASN A 46 4.62 -2.38 7.81
CA ASN A 46 5.97 -1.95 7.45
C ASN A 46 6.91 -3.14 7.17
N THR A 47 6.69 -4.26 7.83
CA THR A 47 7.40 -5.52 7.58
C THR A 47 7.03 -6.11 6.22
N ILE A 48 5.74 -6.18 5.90
CA ILE A 48 5.26 -6.67 4.59
C ILE A 48 5.78 -5.78 3.46
N LEU A 49 5.83 -4.47 3.66
CA LEU A 49 6.35 -3.50 2.70
C LEU A 49 7.89 -3.56 2.56
N GLY A 50 8.58 -4.33 3.40
CA GLY A 50 10.04 -4.42 3.41
C GLY A 50 10.72 -3.12 3.84
N ILE A 51 10.04 -2.28 4.63
CA ILE A 51 10.60 -1.06 5.25
C ILE A 51 11.42 -1.45 6.48
N ARG A 52 11.04 -2.54 7.15
CA ARG A 52 11.77 -3.09 8.29
C ARG A 52 12.74 -4.16 7.84
N GLU A 53 13.97 -4.07 8.36
CA GLU A 53 15.06 -5.00 8.06
C GLU A 53 15.25 -6.09 9.14
N ASP A 54 14.57 -5.97 10.28
CA ASP A 54 14.64 -6.90 11.40
C ASP A 54 13.77 -8.16 11.24
N TYR A 55 13.11 -8.32 10.10
CA TYR A 55 12.26 -9.45 9.76
C TYR A 55 12.55 -10.00 8.37
N ASN A 56 12.45 -11.32 8.25
CA ASN A 56 12.38 -12.00 6.97
C ASN A 56 10.92 -12.16 6.55
N VAL A 57 10.58 -11.66 5.37
CA VAL A 57 9.25 -11.83 4.79
C VAL A 57 9.36 -12.81 3.63
N LYS A 58 8.51 -13.83 3.65
CA LYS A 58 8.32 -14.76 2.55
C LYS A 58 6.86 -14.68 2.14
N ALA A 59 6.61 -14.34 0.89
CA ALA A 59 5.27 -14.43 0.33
C ALA A 59 5.29 -15.42 -0.83
N GLN A 60 4.24 -16.19 -0.96
CA GLN A 60 4.05 -17.11 -2.09
C GLN A 60 3.07 -16.47 -3.07
N ASN A 61 3.52 -16.33 -4.29
CA ASN A 61 2.70 -16.03 -5.43
C ASN A 61 2.90 -17.16 -6.44
N ASN A 62 1.95 -18.09 -6.54
CA ASN A 62 2.05 -19.24 -7.47
C ASN A 62 3.42 -19.94 -7.43
N ASN A 63 3.94 -20.21 -6.22
CA ASN A 63 5.25 -20.86 -5.97
C ASN A 63 6.50 -19.98 -6.19
N ILE A 64 6.39 -18.69 -6.42
CA ILE A 64 7.54 -17.79 -6.47
C ILE A 64 7.78 -17.21 -5.07
N PRO A 65 8.91 -17.51 -4.42
CA PRO A 65 9.20 -16.97 -3.09
C PRO A 65 9.46 -15.46 -3.15
N TYR A 66 8.80 -14.74 -2.27
CA TYR A 66 9.00 -13.30 -2.06
C TYR A 66 10.13 -13.13 -1.03
N HIS A 67 11.30 -12.65 -1.44
CA HIS A 67 12.44 -12.40 -0.56
C HIS A 67 12.67 -10.89 -0.37
N ASN A 68 13.31 -10.50 0.74
CA ASN A 68 13.51 -9.11 1.15
C ASN A 68 14.24 -8.19 0.15
N ASN A 69 14.77 -8.69 -0.96
CA ASN A 69 15.54 -7.92 -1.95
C ASN A 69 14.76 -7.58 -3.22
N ILE A 70 13.53 -6.97 -3.12
CA ILE A 70 12.58 -7.21 -4.18
C ILE A 70 11.90 -5.94 -4.68
N ILE A 71 12.64 -5.17 -5.43
CA ILE A 71 12.08 -4.11 -6.28
C ILE A 71 11.03 -4.63 -7.27
N PRO A 72 11.21 -5.80 -7.97
CA PRO A 72 10.19 -6.27 -8.90
C PRO A 72 8.85 -6.62 -8.26
N GLN A 73 8.85 -7.09 -7.03
CA GLN A 73 7.62 -7.49 -6.34
C GLN A 73 6.90 -6.31 -5.69
N ARG A 74 7.61 -5.24 -5.32
CA ARG A 74 6.99 -3.99 -4.89
C ARG A 74 6.13 -3.37 -6.00
N LYS A 75 6.45 -3.63 -7.25
CA LYS A 75 5.62 -3.21 -8.39
C LYS A 75 4.22 -3.86 -8.43
N GLN A 76 4.01 -4.89 -7.64
CA GLN A 76 2.72 -5.56 -7.51
C GLN A 76 1.92 -5.10 -6.29
N LEU A 77 2.46 -4.15 -5.52
CA LEU A 77 1.84 -3.62 -4.31
C LEU A 77 1.32 -2.21 -4.55
N GLY A 78 0.07 -1.96 -4.18
CA GLY A 78 -0.49 -0.63 -3.97
C GLY A 78 -0.48 -0.32 -2.48
N VAL A 79 -0.02 0.87 -2.10
CA VAL A 79 0.06 1.26 -0.69
C VAL A 79 -0.62 2.60 -0.49
N VAL A 80 -1.59 2.62 0.40
CA VAL A 80 -2.27 3.83 0.85
C VAL A 80 -1.98 3.99 2.34
N SER A 81 -1.19 4.98 2.70
CA SER A 81 -0.85 5.24 4.11
C SER A 81 -0.69 6.74 4.36
N ASN A 82 -1.08 7.15 5.56
CA ASN A 82 -0.86 8.51 6.04
C ASN A 82 0.60 8.77 6.44
N LEU A 83 1.42 7.72 6.55
CA LEU A 83 2.86 7.85 6.81
C LEU A 83 3.62 8.46 5.62
N PHE A 84 3.06 8.40 4.41
CA PHE A 84 3.69 8.92 3.21
C PHE A 84 3.02 10.22 2.78
N ASN A 85 3.79 11.32 2.82
CA ASN A 85 3.40 12.59 2.25
C ASN A 85 4.24 12.88 1.02
N TYR A 86 3.62 13.49 0.03
CA TYR A 86 4.34 13.92 -1.15
C TYR A 86 5.07 15.25 -0.88
N PRO A 87 6.23 15.48 -1.53
CA PRO A 87 6.95 16.73 -1.43
C PRO A 87 6.06 17.93 -1.82
N PRO A 88 6.22 19.08 -1.14
CA PRO A 88 5.50 20.30 -1.52
C PRO A 88 5.92 20.78 -2.92
N GLY A 89 5.04 21.53 -3.57
CA GLY A 89 5.27 22.11 -4.88
C GLY A 89 5.00 21.17 -6.07
N LEU A 90 4.76 19.88 -5.84
CA LEU A 90 4.39 18.94 -6.90
C LEU A 90 2.87 18.97 -7.14
N SER A 91 2.49 19.09 -8.41
CA SER A 91 1.09 18.93 -8.79
C SER A 91 0.67 17.46 -8.80
N ALA A 92 -0.65 17.21 -8.76
CA ALA A 92 -1.18 15.85 -8.91
C ALA A 92 -0.71 15.21 -10.24
N ASN A 93 -0.57 16.00 -11.30
CA ASN A 93 -0.07 15.55 -12.58
C ASN A 93 1.43 15.18 -12.54
N ASP A 94 2.25 15.93 -11.78
CA ASP A 94 3.67 15.60 -11.62
C ASP A 94 3.84 14.29 -10.86
N LEU A 95 3.04 14.09 -9.81
CA LEU A 95 3.00 12.82 -9.07
C LEU A 95 2.57 11.67 -9.97
N PHE A 96 1.56 11.87 -10.81
CA PHE A 96 1.13 10.84 -11.75
C PHE A 96 2.21 10.50 -12.79
N LYS A 97 2.87 11.51 -13.38
CA LYS A 97 4.02 11.29 -14.28
C LYS A 97 5.15 10.52 -13.60
N PHE A 98 5.40 10.80 -12.31
CA PHE A 98 6.37 10.05 -11.53
C PHE A 98 5.99 8.57 -11.42
N TYR A 99 4.72 8.25 -11.16
CA TYR A 99 4.23 6.87 -11.17
C TYR A 99 4.36 6.22 -12.55
N GLN A 100 4.02 6.92 -13.62
CA GLN A 100 4.18 6.42 -14.99
C GLN A 100 5.63 6.10 -15.37
N PHE A 101 6.61 6.78 -14.76
CA PHE A 101 8.02 6.46 -14.96
C PHE A 101 8.40 5.06 -14.42
N PHE A 102 7.82 4.66 -13.29
CA PHE A 102 8.11 3.36 -12.66
C PHE A 102 7.18 2.23 -13.12
N TYR A 103 5.97 2.57 -13.50
CA TYR A 103 4.92 1.61 -13.84
C TYR A 103 4.41 1.86 -15.25
N LYS A 104 4.29 0.80 -16.02
CA LYS A 104 3.67 0.86 -17.35
C LYS A 104 2.15 0.83 -17.23
N ASN A 105 1.46 1.51 -18.15
CA ASN A 105 0.00 1.48 -18.28
C ASN A 105 -0.75 1.99 -17.04
N CYS A 106 -0.20 3.03 -16.36
CA CYS A 106 -0.90 3.70 -15.27
C CYS A 106 -2.10 4.50 -15.78
N THR A 107 -3.21 4.43 -15.05
CA THR A 107 -4.40 5.27 -15.28
C THR A 107 -4.81 5.95 -13.98
N LEU A 108 -5.44 7.13 -14.06
CA LEU A 108 -6.13 7.79 -12.95
C LEU A 108 -7.62 7.75 -13.23
N ASP A 109 -8.37 6.99 -12.45
CA ASP A 109 -9.78 6.71 -12.70
C ASP A 109 -10.70 7.33 -11.64
N LEU A 110 -10.17 7.67 -10.46
CA LEU A 110 -10.93 8.20 -9.33
C LEU A 110 -10.72 9.70 -9.11
N PHE A 111 -9.53 10.20 -9.44
CA PHE A 111 -9.15 11.58 -9.17
C PHE A 111 -9.71 12.54 -10.23
N GLU A 112 -10.20 13.70 -9.79
CA GLU A 112 -10.82 14.69 -10.67
C GLU A 112 -9.80 15.32 -11.62
N LYS A 113 -10.02 15.19 -12.92
CA LYS A 113 -9.09 15.67 -13.96
C LYS A 113 -8.84 17.18 -13.93
N ASN A 114 -9.83 17.97 -13.50
CA ASN A 114 -9.71 19.43 -13.33
C ASN A 114 -8.74 19.82 -12.20
N LEU A 115 -8.41 18.90 -11.28
CA LEU A 115 -7.48 19.13 -10.18
C LEU A 115 -6.04 18.70 -10.48
N LEU A 116 -5.77 18.13 -11.65
CA LEU A 116 -4.45 17.59 -11.99
C LEU A 116 -3.32 18.63 -11.89
N ASN A 117 -3.60 19.88 -12.22
CA ASN A 117 -2.61 20.97 -12.16
C ASN A 117 -2.52 21.63 -10.78
N LYS A 118 -3.35 21.22 -9.83
CA LYS A 118 -3.31 21.73 -8.46
C LYS A 118 -2.18 21.07 -7.70
N THR A 119 -1.39 21.86 -6.97
CA THR A 119 -0.30 21.31 -6.16
C THR A 119 -0.85 20.58 -4.95
N TYR A 120 -0.14 19.54 -4.52
CA TYR A 120 -0.60 18.59 -3.49
C TYR A 120 -1.00 19.29 -2.19
N GLU A 121 -0.24 20.28 -1.74
CA GLU A 121 -0.53 21.03 -0.51
C GLU A 121 -1.83 21.81 -0.57
N HIS A 122 -2.27 22.25 -1.75
CA HIS A 122 -3.51 22.99 -1.95
C HIS A 122 -4.75 22.10 -2.16
N LEU A 123 -4.59 20.78 -2.21
CA LEU A 123 -5.71 19.85 -2.21
C LEU A 123 -6.35 19.78 -0.82
N SER A 124 -7.66 19.60 -0.74
CA SER A 124 -8.33 19.25 0.51
C SER A 124 -7.88 17.85 0.99
N ASP A 125 -8.10 17.53 2.26
CA ASP A 125 -7.68 16.23 2.80
C ASP A 125 -8.38 15.07 2.08
N GLY A 126 -9.66 15.20 1.75
CA GLY A 126 -10.37 14.23 0.91
C GLY A 126 -9.76 14.10 -0.49
N GLN A 127 -9.43 15.23 -1.15
CA GLN A 127 -8.79 15.22 -2.46
C GLN A 127 -7.39 14.58 -2.41
N LYS A 128 -6.60 14.86 -1.35
CA LYS A 128 -5.31 14.20 -1.11
C LYS A 128 -5.46 12.69 -0.98
N GLN A 129 -6.46 12.26 -0.25
CA GLN A 129 -6.73 10.84 -0.05
C GLN A 129 -7.19 10.16 -1.34
N HIS A 130 -8.08 10.78 -2.12
CA HIS A 130 -8.47 10.27 -3.44
C HIS A 130 -7.27 10.14 -4.37
N LEU A 131 -6.38 11.13 -4.39
CA LEU A 131 -5.16 11.06 -5.20
C LEU A 131 -4.23 9.92 -4.74
N LYS A 132 -4.02 9.76 -3.42
CA LYS A 132 -3.20 8.66 -2.87
C LYS A 132 -3.73 7.29 -3.28
N ILE A 133 -5.05 7.11 -3.20
CA ILE A 133 -5.71 5.85 -3.58
C ILE A 133 -5.55 5.61 -5.07
N ASP A 134 -5.86 6.61 -5.88
CA ASP A 134 -5.82 6.46 -7.34
C ASP A 134 -4.40 6.17 -7.83
N LEU A 135 -3.39 6.86 -7.28
CA LEU A 135 -2.00 6.56 -7.56
C LEU A 135 -1.61 5.14 -7.12
N ALA A 136 -2.03 4.70 -5.93
CA ALA A 136 -1.74 3.36 -5.45
C ALA A 136 -2.38 2.26 -6.32
N LEU A 137 -3.51 2.54 -6.95
CA LEU A 137 -4.24 1.61 -7.82
C LEU A 137 -3.86 1.74 -9.30
N SER A 138 -3.25 2.85 -9.70
CA SER A 138 -3.01 3.24 -11.10
C SER A 138 -2.30 2.19 -11.95
N HIS A 139 -1.49 1.35 -11.32
CA HIS A 139 -0.68 0.30 -11.98
C HIS A 139 -1.26 -1.11 -11.84
N HIS A 140 -2.52 -1.24 -11.42
CA HIS A 140 -3.24 -2.50 -11.23
C HIS A 140 -2.47 -3.49 -10.32
N PRO A 141 -2.20 -3.12 -9.06
CA PRO A 141 -1.46 -3.96 -8.13
C PRO A 141 -2.21 -5.25 -7.81
N GLN A 142 -1.48 -6.31 -7.46
CA GLN A 142 -2.07 -7.59 -7.05
C GLN A 142 -2.48 -7.62 -5.57
N LEU A 143 -1.90 -6.74 -4.76
CA LEU A 143 -2.21 -6.57 -3.35
C LEU A 143 -2.22 -5.08 -3.02
N VAL A 144 -3.29 -4.62 -2.41
CA VAL A 144 -3.40 -3.27 -1.87
C VAL A 144 -3.36 -3.34 -0.36
N ILE A 145 -2.51 -2.52 0.23
CA ILE A 145 -2.38 -2.39 1.68
C ILE A 145 -2.79 -0.97 2.06
N THR A 146 -3.77 -0.86 2.94
CA THR A 146 -4.24 0.42 3.47
C THR A 146 -4.01 0.48 4.97
N ASP A 147 -3.41 1.57 5.45
CA ASP A 147 -3.22 1.86 6.86
C ASP A 147 -4.16 3.00 7.25
N GLU A 148 -5.10 2.72 8.16
CA GLU A 148 -6.13 3.65 8.62
C GLU A 148 -6.92 4.36 7.48
N PRO A 149 -7.59 3.62 6.60
CA PRO A 149 -8.28 4.20 5.45
C PRO A 149 -9.49 5.07 5.84
N GLU A 150 -9.99 4.92 7.06
CA GLU A 150 -11.27 5.48 7.48
C GLU A 150 -11.22 6.97 7.81
N THR A 151 -10.05 7.53 8.06
CA THR A 151 -9.91 8.91 8.57
C THR A 151 -10.29 9.99 7.56
N SER A 152 -10.48 9.65 6.27
CA SER A 152 -10.77 10.65 5.22
C SER A 152 -11.50 10.09 4.00
N LEU A 153 -11.94 8.81 4.02
CA LEU A 153 -12.61 8.20 2.88
C LEU A 153 -14.11 8.42 2.94
N GLU A 154 -14.64 9.11 1.95
CA GLU A 154 -16.07 9.02 1.64
C GLU A 154 -16.44 7.56 1.31
N GLN A 155 -17.60 7.11 1.80
CA GLN A 155 -18.10 5.73 1.55
C GLN A 155 -18.03 5.32 0.07
N ASN A 156 -18.18 6.27 -0.85
CA ASN A 156 -18.09 6.05 -2.30
C ASN A 156 -16.71 5.60 -2.78
N ALA A 157 -15.61 6.03 -2.15
CA ALA A 157 -14.27 5.59 -2.52
C ALA A 157 -13.99 4.16 -2.03
N LEU A 158 -14.53 3.79 -0.86
CA LEU A 158 -14.47 2.41 -0.35
C LEU A 158 -15.27 1.44 -1.24
N ILE A 159 -16.46 1.85 -1.69
CA ILE A 159 -17.28 1.06 -2.63
C ILE A 159 -16.55 0.89 -3.97
N LYS A 160 -15.92 1.93 -4.49
CA LYS A 160 -15.14 1.82 -5.73
C LYS A 160 -13.94 0.90 -5.56
N LEU A 161 -13.24 0.95 -4.41
CA LEU A 161 -12.17 -0.01 -4.08
C LEU A 161 -12.69 -1.45 -4.04
N SER A 162 -13.87 -1.68 -3.45
CA SER A 162 -14.46 -3.03 -3.37
C SER A 162 -14.93 -3.57 -4.73
N ASN A 163 -15.23 -2.70 -5.68
CA ASN A 163 -15.68 -3.09 -7.04
C ASN A 163 -14.52 -3.31 -8.03
N LEU A 164 -13.29 -2.95 -7.67
CA LEU A 164 -12.11 -3.14 -8.51
C LEU A 164 -11.43 -4.51 -8.29
N TYR A 165 -11.84 -5.25 -7.27
CA TYR A 165 -11.32 -6.57 -6.88
C TYR A 165 -12.44 -7.57 -6.60
#